data_edb3ad40e54a5991bbb2ad49bfd3d019
#
_entry.id   edb3ad40e54a5991bbb2ad49bfd3d019
#
_cell.length_a   1.000
_cell.length_b   1.000
_cell.length_c   1.000
_cell.angle_alpha   90.00
_cell.angle_beta   90.00
_cell.angle_gamma   90.00
#
_symmetry.space_group_name_H-M   'P 1'
#
loop_
_entity.id
_entity.type
_entity.pdbx_description
1 polymer ?
#
loop_
_entity_poly.entity_id
_entity_poly.type
_entity_poly.pdbx_seq_one_letter_code
_entity_poly.pdbx_strand_id
1 'polypeptide(L)'
;MITVGIPTYNEEKVIAKTIESVLGQIAAEDEVIVVASGCTDNTVPEIEAIVARDKRVRLITEAERNGKSSALNLIIQNASADIIVQTDGDVIVEPDAVGRLIRHFNDPKIGGVSGHPVPVIPRNNLFYEWTLMSYRKIGDVRQQQTAQGKFWHLSGYLLAFRKKALPSVPFAKGAVDAWMGRIIQKNGYHMVYEPNADVLVKAPLNAKDFVAQKARVRAGYYLLPNGPRTVRKELLWLPRELFKIPLNRWPRFFTAGIVYLYSWAKGWYLAKANKSLKQIWKVPESTKS
;
A
#
# COMPACT_ATOMS: atom_id res chain seq x y z
N MET A 1 12.97 18.80 -6.92
CA MET A 1 13.52 17.43 -7.05
C MET A 1 12.87 16.53 -6.03
N ILE A 2 12.39 15.35 -6.46
CA ILE A 2 11.85 14.28 -5.63
C ILE A 2 12.56 12.96 -5.96
N THR A 3 12.53 12.00 -5.02
CA THR A 3 12.91 10.62 -5.27
C THR A 3 11.66 9.75 -5.24
N VAL A 4 11.41 8.94 -6.27
CA VAL A 4 10.38 7.90 -6.21
C VAL A 4 11.02 6.56 -5.89
N GLY A 5 10.56 5.91 -4.83
CA GLY A 5 11.07 4.63 -4.37
C GLY A 5 10.09 3.49 -4.62
N ILE A 6 10.55 2.42 -5.27
CA ILE A 6 9.74 1.26 -5.62
C ILE A 6 10.39 -0.01 -5.08
N PRO A 7 9.99 -0.50 -3.88
CA PRO A 7 10.38 -1.83 -3.43
C PRO A 7 9.61 -2.89 -4.22
N THR A 8 10.32 -3.89 -4.77
CA THR A 8 9.68 -4.94 -5.59
C THR A 8 10.22 -6.33 -5.27
N TYR A 9 9.37 -7.35 -5.50
CA TYR A 9 9.72 -8.77 -5.39
C TYR A 9 8.84 -9.61 -6.32
N ASN A 10 9.42 -10.18 -7.38
CA ASN A 10 8.75 -11.06 -8.35
C ASN A 10 7.50 -10.42 -8.97
N GLU A 11 7.68 -9.30 -9.66
CA GLU A 11 6.60 -8.53 -10.31
C GLU A 11 6.86 -8.36 -11.83
N GLU A 12 7.47 -9.35 -12.50
CA GLU A 12 7.87 -9.32 -13.92
C GLU A 12 6.77 -8.84 -14.88
N LYS A 13 5.49 -9.16 -14.58
CA LYS A 13 4.36 -8.82 -15.45
C LYS A 13 3.87 -7.38 -15.35
N VAL A 14 4.24 -6.67 -14.27
CA VAL A 14 3.64 -5.37 -13.93
C VAL A 14 4.68 -4.28 -13.71
N ILE A 15 5.88 -4.64 -13.24
CA ILE A 15 6.90 -3.68 -12.79
C ILE A 15 7.24 -2.60 -13.83
N ALA A 16 7.35 -2.98 -15.11
CA ALA A 16 7.61 -2.02 -16.18
C ALA A 16 6.51 -0.96 -16.27
N LYS A 17 5.24 -1.36 -16.22
CA LYS A 17 4.08 -0.44 -16.25
C LYS A 17 4.03 0.44 -15.01
N THR A 18 4.39 -0.10 -13.83
CA THR A 18 4.47 0.66 -12.59
C THR A 18 5.51 1.78 -12.72
N ILE A 19 6.72 1.46 -13.19
CA ILE A 19 7.79 2.45 -13.39
C ILE A 19 7.36 3.50 -14.43
N GLU A 20 6.81 3.08 -15.56
CA GLU A 20 6.34 3.99 -16.63
C GLU A 20 5.23 4.94 -16.13
N SER A 21 4.29 4.45 -15.30
CA SER A 21 3.22 5.28 -14.74
C SER A 21 3.75 6.41 -13.84
N VAL A 22 4.91 6.21 -13.23
CA VAL A 22 5.60 7.20 -12.41
C VAL A 22 6.43 8.14 -13.29
N LEU A 23 7.22 7.60 -14.24
CA LEU A 23 8.10 8.38 -15.11
C LEU A 23 7.35 9.44 -15.91
N GLY A 24 6.10 9.19 -16.28
CA GLY A 24 5.23 10.14 -16.97
C GLY A 24 4.78 11.34 -16.11
N GLN A 25 5.07 11.35 -14.79
CA GLN A 25 4.60 12.36 -13.84
C GLN A 25 5.72 13.13 -13.14
N ILE A 26 6.97 12.77 -13.40
CA ILE A 26 8.14 13.36 -12.74
C ILE A 26 9.00 14.16 -13.74
N ALA A 27 9.70 15.15 -13.24
CA ALA A 27 10.56 16.03 -14.05
C ALA A 27 11.91 15.35 -14.38
N ALA A 28 12.70 15.99 -15.21
CA ALA A 28 14.00 15.47 -15.66
C ALA A 28 15.05 15.41 -14.53
N GLU A 29 14.91 16.28 -13.53
CA GLU A 29 15.78 16.34 -12.35
C GLU A 29 15.37 15.37 -11.24
N ASP A 30 14.22 14.71 -11.36
CA ASP A 30 13.74 13.72 -10.39
C ASP A 30 14.36 12.34 -10.65
N GLU A 31 14.35 11.47 -9.66
CA GLU A 31 14.87 10.11 -9.77
C GLU A 31 13.88 9.05 -9.35
N VAL A 32 14.01 7.86 -9.91
CA VAL A 32 13.30 6.64 -9.51
C VAL A 32 14.33 5.63 -9.02
N ILE A 33 14.19 5.17 -7.78
CA ILE A 33 15.03 4.10 -7.20
C ILE A 33 14.16 2.85 -7.05
N VAL A 34 14.47 1.83 -7.84
CA VAL A 34 13.81 0.52 -7.74
C VAL A 34 14.70 -0.42 -6.95
N VAL A 35 14.17 -1.03 -5.89
CA VAL A 35 14.90 -2.03 -5.10
C VAL A 35 14.28 -3.39 -5.31
N ALA A 36 14.99 -4.26 -6.05
CA ALA A 36 14.60 -5.64 -6.31
C ALA A 36 15.20 -6.58 -5.24
N SER A 37 14.35 -7.07 -4.33
CA SER A 37 14.80 -7.81 -3.14
C SER A 37 14.64 -9.32 -3.32
N GLY A 38 15.70 -10.02 -3.75
CA GLY A 38 15.75 -11.48 -3.91
C GLY A 38 14.80 -12.01 -5.00
N CYS A 39 14.65 -11.27 -6.11
CA CYS A 39 13.81 -11.68 -7.24
C CYS A 39 14.34 -12.94 -7.90
N THR A 40 13.44 -13.84 -8.30
CA THR A 40 13.75 -15.13 -8.93
C THR A 40 13.05 -15.30 -10.30
N ASP A 41 12.31 -14.30 -10.75
CA ASP A 41 11.65 -14.19 -12.05
C ASP A 41 12.35 -13.13 -12.93
N ASN A 42 11.72 -12.71 -14.03
CA ASN A 42 12.28 -11.71 -14.94
C ASN A 42 12.11 -10.24 -14.45
N THR A 43 11.77 -10.00 -13.18
CA THR A 43 11.61 -8.64 -12.64
C THR A 43 12.87 -7.79 -12.84
N VAL A 44 14.07 -8.33 -12.57
CA VAL A 44 15.33 -7.59 -12.72
C VAL A 44 15.61 -7.24 -14.18
N PRO A 45 15.58 -8.18 -15.16
CA PRO A 45 15.69 -7.87 -16.58
C PRO A 45 14.73 -6.79 -17.09
N GLU A 46 13.45 -6.83 -16.66
CA GLU A 46 12.46 -5.83 -17.02
C GLU A 46 12.83 -4.41 -16.54
N ILE A 47 13.40 -4.31 -15.33
CA ILE A 47 13.87 -3.03 -14.79
C ILE A 47 15.13 -2.55 -15.53
N GLU A 48 16.08 -3.44 -15.77
CA GLU A 48 17.34 -3.12 -16.51
C GLU A 48 17.06 -2.58 -17.90
N ALA A 49 16.05 -3.11 -18.60
CA ALA A 49 15.62 -2.58 -19.89
C ALA A 49 15.12 -1.13 -19.81
N ILE A 50 14.52 -0.72 -18.67
CA ILE A 50 14.12 0.68 -18.46
C ILE A 50 15.32 1.54 -18.08
N VAL A 51 16.20 1.08 -17.21
CA VAL A 51 17.44 1.77 -16.82
C VAL A 51 18.29 2.11 -18.05
N ALA A 52 18.35 1.21 -19.04
CA ALA A 52 19.10 1.43 -20.28
C ALA A 52 18.54 2.60 -21.12
N ARG A 53 17.26 2.91 -21.04
CA ARG A 53 16.58 3.95 -21.85
C ARG A 53 16.25 5.24 -21.09
N ASP A 54 16.18 5.21 -19.75
CA ASP A 54 15.85 6.37 -18.93
C ASP A 54 16.82 6.52 -17.75
N LYS A 55 17.66 7.53 -17.82
CA LYS A 55 18.72 7.80 -16.82
C LYS A 55 18.18 8.21 -15.43
N ARG A 56 16.90 8.55 -15.32
CA ARG A 56 16.26 8.86 -14.04
C ARG A 56 16.05 7.60 -13.20
N VAL A 57 16.08 6.40 -13.82
CA VAL A 57 15.84 5.13 -13.12
C VAL A 57 17.14 4.50 -12.68
N ARG A 58 17.20 4.12 -11.41
CA ARG A 58 18.31 3.38 -10.81
C ARG A 58 17.81 2.09 -10.19
N LEU A 59 18.49 0.98 -10.46
CA LEU A 59 18.21 -0.33 -9.88
C LEU A 59 19.19 -0.62 -8.75
N ILE A 60 18.67 -1.09 -7.61
CA ILE A 60 19.43 -1.68 -6.51
C ILE A 60 18.93 -3.12 -6.34
N THR A 61 19.81 -4.09 -6.30
CA THR A 61 19.46 -5.49 -6.09
C THR A 61 19.91 -5.98 -4.73
N GLU A 62 19.05 -6.74 -4.04
CA GLU A 62 19.43 -7.54 -2.87
C GLU A 62 19.50 -9.00 -3.29
N ALA A 63 20.57 -9.72 -2.92
CA ALA A 63 20.75 -11.13 -3.26
C ALA A 63 19.66 -12.02 -2.64
N GLU A 64 19.19 -11.65 -1.44
CA GLU A 64 18.17 -12.38 -0.70
C GLU A 64 16.92 -11.51 -0.47
N ARG A 65 15.78 -12.17 -0.24
CA ARG A 65 14.53 -11.50 0.13
C ARG A 65 14.57 -11.00 1.57
N ASN A 66 15.05 -9.79 1.79
CA ASN A 66 15.14 -9.15 3.11
C ASN A 66 13.84 -8.43 3.54
N GLY A 67 12.86 -8.33 2.63
CA GLY A 67 11.53 -7.77 2.87
C GLY A 67 11.45 -6.26 2.67
N LYS A 68 10.20 -5.75 2.74
CA LYS A 68 9.87 -4.36 2.39
C LYS A 68 10.64 -3.31 3.22
N SER A 69 10.89 -3.58 4.51
CA SER A 69 11.64 -2.64 5.37
C SER A 69 13.09 -2.47 4.93
N SER A 70 13.75 -3.54 4.50
CA SER A 70 15.11 -3.48 3.95
C SER A 70 15.15 -2.63 2.69
N ALA A 71 14.29 -2.96 1.72
CA ALA A 71 14.20 -2.23 0.47
C ALA A 71 13.89 -0.73 0.68
N LEU A 72 12.98 -0.39 1.60
CA LEU A 72 12.67 1.01 1.92
C LEU A 72 13.85 1.73 2.57
N ASN A 73 14.62 1.08 3.43
CA ASN A 73 15.82 1.68 4.00
C ASN A 73 16.90 1.93 2.94
N LEU A 74 17.08 1.01 1.98
CA LEU A 74 17.96 1.24 0.84
C LEU A 74 17.50 2.42 -0.01
N ILE A 75 16.18 2.57 -0.26
CA ILE A 75 15.64 3.75 -0.93
C ILE A 75 15.96 5.03 -0.15
N ILE A 76 15.66 5.07 1.16
CA ILE A 76 15.90 6.26 2.00
C ILE A 76 17.38 6.63 2.03
N GLN A 77 18.27 5.66 2.15
CA GLN A 77 19.72 5.88 2.17
C GLN A 77 20.26 6.45 0.85
N ASN A 78 19.74 5.96 -0.28
CA ASN A 78 20.21 6.31 -1.62
C ASN A 78 19.43 7.47 -2.26
N ALA A 79 18.34 7.94 -1.64
CA ALA A 79 17.55 9.06 -2.13
C ALA A 79 18.35 10.36 -2.05
N SER A 80 18.42 11.08 -3.19
CA SER A 80 19.07 12.40 -3.28
C SER A 80 18.14 13.53 -2.82
N ALA A 81 16.83 13.32 -2.87
CA ALA A 81 15.84 14.35 -2.53
C ALA A 81 15.37 14.26 -1.05
N ASP A 82 14.89 15.41 -0.54
CA ASP A 82 14.26 15.50 0.79
C ASP A 82 12.86 14.89 0.83
N ILE A 83 12.14 14.91 -0.30
CA ILE A 83 10.81 14.31 -0.43
C ILE A 83 10.93 13.00 -1.19
N ILE A 84 10.47 11.93 -0.55
CA ILE A 84 10.42 10.60 -1.12
C ILE A 84 8.96 10.22 -1.35
N VAL A 85 8.62 9.86 -2.58
CA VAL A 85 7.37 9.22 -2.95
C VAL A 85 7.61 7.71 -2.98
N GLN A 86 6.80 6.93 -2.30
CA GLN A 86 6.91 5.48 -2.32
C GLN A 86 5.65 4.88 -2.93
N THR A 87 5.84 3.93 -3.85
CA THR A 87 4.77 3.09 -4.39
C THR A 87 5.20 1.62 -4.41
N ASP A 88 4.23 0.68 -4.37
CA ASP A 88 4.53 -0.75 -4.52
C ASP A 88 4.80 -1.10 -5.99
N GLY A 89 5.51 -2.20 -6.26
CA GLY A 89 5.92 -2.61 -7.60
C GLY A 89 4.82 -3.27 -8.45
N ASP A 90 3.61 -3.45 -7.89
CA ASP A 90 2.47 -4.16 -8.49
C ASP A 90 1.22 -3.27 -8.70
N VAL A 91 1.41 -1.95 -8.75
CA VAL A 91 0.32 -0.97 -8.88
C VAL A 91 0.53 -0.03 -10.07
N ILE A 92 -0.50 0.69 -10.47
CA ILE A 92 -0.40 1.75 -11.49
C ILE A 92 -0.77 3.08 -10.81
N VAL A 93 0.15 4.03 -10.87
CA VAL A 93 -0.07 5.38 -10.32
C VAL A 93 -0.80 6.20 -11.38
N GLU A 94 -1.99 6.69 -11.05
CA GLU A 94 -2.82 7.48 -11.96
C GLU A 94 -2.18 8.87 -12.25
N PRO A 95 -2.48 9.48 -13.40
CA PRO A 95 -1.95 10.81 -13.75
C PRO A 95 -2.19 11.84 -12.64
N ASP A 96 -1.25 12.76 -12.47
CA ASP A 96 -1.23 13.83 -11.45
C ASP A 96 -1.11 13.35 -9.98
N ALA A 97 -1.19 12.05 -9.70
CA ALA A 97 -1.18 11.55 -8.33
C ALA A 97 0.10 11.94 -7.57
N VAL A 98 1.27 11.85 -8.22
CA VAL A 98 2.55 12.28 -7.64
C VAL A 98 2.52 13.78 -7.33
N GLY A 99 2.09 14.62 -8.30
CA GLY A 99 1.98 16.06 -8.12
C GLY A 99 1.01 16.46 -6.99
N ARG A 100 -0.09 15.70 -6.82
CA ARG A 100 -1.05 15.94 -5.72
C ARG A 100 -0.44 15.64 -4.36
N LEU A 101 0.35 14.58 -4.23
CA LEU A 101 1.04 14.26 -2.97
C LEU A 101 2.06 15.31 -2.60
N ILE A 102 2.92 15.73 -3.54
CA ILE A 102 4.05 16.61 -3.22
C ILE A 102 3.62 18.03 -2.87
N ARG A 103 2.46 18.53 -3.37
CA ARG A 103 1.94 19.86 -3.04
C ARG A 103 1.71 20.08 -1.55
N HIS A 104 1.38 19.04 -0.80
CA HIS A 104 1.17 19.14 0.65
C HIS A 104 2.46 19.50 1.41
N PHE A 105 3.63 19.23 0.84
CA PHE A 105 4.91 19.54 1.48
C PHE A 105 5.30 21.03 1.41
N ASN A 106 4.48 21.89 0.81
CA ASN A 106 4.60 23.36 0.98
C ASN A 106 4.37 23.75 2.45
N ASP A 107 3.59 22.98 3.22
CA ASP A 107 3.53 23.11 4.68
C ASP A 107 4.68 22.33 5.33
N PRO A 108 5.62 23.01 6.02
CA PRO A 108 6.77 22.37 6.66
C PRO A 108 6.37 21.43 7.81
N LYS A 109 5.17 21.54 8.34
CA LYS A 109 4.64 20.66 9.41
C LYS A 109 4.18 19.30 8.88
N ILE A 110 3.95 19.17 7.57
CA ILE A 110 3.55 17.90 6.96
C ILE A 110 4.79 17.04 6.74
N GLY A 111 4.81 15.87 7.39
CA GLY A 111 5.88 14.88 7.27
C GLY A 111 5.50 13.67 6.43
N GLY A 112 4.20 13.44 6.18
CA GLY A 112 3.72 12.33 5.38
C GLY A 112 2.37 12.58 4.72
N VAL A 113 2.19 12.06 3.52
CA VAL A 113 0.96 12.15 2.74
C VAL A 113 0.60 10.76 2.23
N SER A 114 -0.65 10.34 2.40
CA SER A 114 -1.15 9.05 1.88
C SER A 114 -2.00 9.28 0.65
N GLY A 115 -1.75 8.54 -0.42
CA GLY A 115 -2.60 8.48 -1.60
C GLY A 115 -3.85 7.62 -1.40
N HIS A 116 -4.69 7.59 -2.44
CA HIS A 116 -5.98 6.89 -2.49
C HIS A 116 -5.88 5.60 -3.32
N PRO A 117 -5.91 4.41 -2.71
CA PRO A 117 -5.94 3.17 -3.47
C PRO A 117 -7.33 2.91 -4.06
N VAL A 118 -7.38 2.72 -5.37
CA VAL A 118 -8.57 2.40 -6.15
C VAL A 118 -8.51 0.92 -6.56
N PRO A 119 -9.43 0.07 -6.06
CA PRO A 119 -9.38 -1.35 -6.36
C PRO A 119 -9.85 -1.66 -7.78
N VAL A 120 -9.03 -2.40 -8.53
CA VAL A 120 -9.38 -2.96 -9.84
C VAL A 120 -9.88 -4.38 -9.65
N ILE A 121 -11.16 -4.61 -9.95
CA ILE A 121 -11.82 -5.91 -9.81
C ILE A 121 -12.97 -6.03 -10.81
N PRO A 122 -13.15 -7.19 -11.51
CA PRO A 122 -14.28 -7.39 -12.42
C PRO A 122 -15.64 -7.31 -11.71
N ARG A 123 -16.62 -6.67 -12.35
CA ARG A 123 -17.99 -6.48 -11.78
C ARG A 123 -18.73 -7.78 -11.47
N ASN A 124 -18.41 -8.86 -12.17
CA ASN A 124 -19.01 -10.18 -11.97
C ASN A 124 -18.28 -11.00 -10.88
N ASN A 125 -17.20 -10.48 -10.28
CA ASN A 125 -16.47 -11.16 -9.21
C ASN A 125 -17.30 -11.22 -7.93
N LEU A 126 -17.20 -12.33 -7.18
CA LEU A 126 -17.89 -12.54 -5.90
C LEU A 126 -17.58 -11.43 -4.88
N PHE A 127 -16.34 -10.93 -4.86
CA PHE A 127 -15.86 -9.96 -3.87
C PHE A 127 -16.01 -8.50 -4.31
N TYR A 128 -16.61 -8.22 -5.49
CA TYR A 128 -16.70 -6.88 -6.07
C TYR A 128 -17.30 -5.85 -5.11
N GLU A 129 -18.55 -6.06 -4.68
CA GLU A 129 -19.27 -5.11 -3.83
C GLU A 129 -18.57 -4.93 -2.47
N TRP A 130 -18.11 -6.03 -1.87
CA TRP A 130 -17.40 -6.00 -0.59
C TRP A 130 -16.07 -5.25 -0.69
N THR A 131 -15.35 -5.42 -1.78
CA THR A 131 -14.08 -4.73 -2.02
C THR A 131 -14.30 -3.23 -2.18
N LEU A 132 -15.20 -2.81 -3.08
CA LEU A 132 -15.49 -1.39 -3.30
C LEU A 132 -15.98 -0.70 -2.03
N MET A 133 -16.89 -1.35 -1.30
CA MET A 133 -17.37 -0.84 -0.02
C MET A 133 -16.22 -0.63 0.98
N SER A 134 -15.33 -1.62 1.11
CA SER A 134 -14.21 -1.56 2.05
C SER A 134 -13.25 -0.42 1.73
N TYR A 135 -12.92 -0.21 0.45
CA TYR A 135 -12.01 0.86 0.02
C TYR A 135 -12.63 2.24 0.20
N ARG A 136 -13.90 2.44 -0.19
CA ARG A 136 -14.64 3.69 0.08
C ARG A 136 -14.62 4.03 1.57
N LYS A 137 -14.96 3.04 2.42
CA LYS A 137 -14.98 3.24 3.87
C LYS A 137 -13.63 3.65 4.45
N ILE A 138 -12.55 3.03 3.96
CA ILE A 138 -11.21 3.41 4.37
C ILE A 138 -10.91 4.86 3.94
N GLY A 139 -11.29 5.26 2.73
CA GLY A 139 -11.16 6.62 2.24
C GLY A 139 -11.91 7.64 3.11
N ASP A 140 -13.21 7.39 3.39
CA ASP A 140 -14.05 8.25 4.26
C ASP A 140 -13.41 8.45 5.64
N VAL A 141 -12.95 7.36 6.27
CA VAL A 141 -12.29 7.42 7.59
C VAL A 141 -10.99 8.22 7.54
N ARG A 142 -10.17 8.03 6.52
CA ARG A 142 -8.91 8.77 6.34
C ARG A 142 -9.16 10.26 6.13
N GLN A 143 -10.16 10.60 5.32
CA GLN A 143 -10.54 11.99 5.07
C GLN A 143 -11.05 12.67 6.34
N GLN A 144 -11.91 11.99 7.10
CA GLN A 144 -12.38 12.48 8.39
C GLN A 144 -11.25 12.68 9.40
N GLN A 145 -10.31 11.72 9.49
CA GLN A 145 -9.16 11.83 10.38
C GLN A 145 -8.23 12.97 9.97
N THR A 146 -8.03 13.18 8.67
CA THR A 146 -7.24 14.31 8.16
C THR A 146 -7.86 15.65 8.55
N ALA A 147 -9.17 15.82 8.34
CA ALA A 147 -9.89 17.04 8.74
C ALA A 147 -9.81 17.32 10.25
N GLN A 148 -9.67 16.28 11.07
CA GLN A 148 -9.52 16.38 12.53
C GLN A 148 -8.06 16.51 13.00
N GLY A 149 -7.07 16.52 12.08
CA GLY A 149 -5.64 16.49 12.44
C GLY A 149 -5.20 15.18 13.13
N LYS A 150 -5.96 14.11 13.00
CA LYS A 150 -5.74 12.81 13.67
C LYS A 150 -5.31 11.68 12.73
N PHE A 151 -5.03 11.99 11.47
CA PHE A 151 -4.60 10.98 10.50
C PHE A 151 -3.18 10.48 10.83
N TRP A 152 -3.00 9.17 10.84
CA TRP A 152 -1.72 8.56 11.23
C TRP A 152 -1.30 7.34 10.39
N HIS A 153 -2.20 6.78 9.58
CA HIS A 153 -1.96 5.52 8.88
C HIS A 153 -1.79 5.73 7.38
N LEU A 154 -0.55 5.71 6.94
CA LEU A 154 -0.20 5.81 5.52
C LEU A 154 -0.63 4.55 4.74
N SER A 155 -0.83 4.68 3.45
CA SER A 155 -1.12 3.56 2.54
C SER A 155 0.15 3.11 1.86
N GLY A 156 0.53 1.85 2.04
CA GLY A 156 1.73 1.29 1.39
C GLY A 156 1.67 1.25 -0.13
N TYR A 157 0.51 1.41 -0.74
CA TYR A 157 0.35 1.42 -2.20
C TYR A 157 0.86 2.69 -2.86
N LEU A 158 0.63 3.85 -2.24
CA LEU A 158 1.14 5.14 -2.68
C LEU A 158 1.18 6.10 -1.49
N LEU A 159 2.33 6.67 -1.21
CA LEU A 159 2.53 7.66 -0.16
C LEU A 159 3.74 8.54 -0.47
N ALA A 160 3.83 9.68 0.20
CA ALA A 160 5.02 10.51 0.17
C ALA A 160 5.42 10.92 1.59
N PHE A 161 6.71 11.14 1.83
CA PHE A 161 7.20 11.57 3.14
C PHE A 161 8.48 12.41 3.04
N ARG A 162 8.71 13.24 4.08
CA ARG A 162 10.00 13.92 4.25
C ARG A 162 11.03 12.94 4.78
N LYS A 163 12.21 12.89 4.16
CA LYS A 163 13.33 12.04 4.61
C LYS A 163 13.68 12.30 6.08
N LYS A 164 13.72 13.55 6.54
CA LYS A 164 13.96 13.90 7.93
C LYS A 164 12.84 13.49 8.89
N ALA A 165 11.59 13.39 8.43
CA ALA A 165 10.47 12.92 9.24
C ALA A 165 10.48 11.39 9.40
N LEU A 166 11.08 10.66 8.44
CA LEU A 166 11.22 9.21 8.44
C LEU A 166 12.64 8.83 7.98
N PRO A 167 13.64 8.95 8.85
CA PRO A 167 15.04 8.68 8.48
C PRO A 167 15.33 7.18 8.28
N SER A 168 14.51 6.31 8.83
CA SER A 168 14.60 4.86 8.64
C SER A 168 13.28 4.17 8.97
N VAL A 169 13.11 2.98 8.42
CA VAL A 169 11.95 2.09 8.66
C VAL A 169 12.42 0.90 9.51
N PRO A 170 11.78 0.61 10.66
CA PRO A 170 12.18 -0.51 11.48
C PRO A 170 11.90 -1.84 10.79
N PHE A 171 12.72 -2.85 11.05
CA PHE A 171 12.45 -4.24 10.68
C PHE A 171 11.31 -4.81 11.54
N ALA A 172 10.13 -4.22 11.39
CA ALA A 172 8.99 -4.49 12.25
C ALA A 172 8.21 -5.73 11.81
N LYS A 173 7.70 -6.47 12.78
CA LYS A 173 6.70 -7.50 12.54
C LYS A 173 5.36 -6.80 12.32
N GLY A 174 4.83 -6.78 11.08
CA GLY A 174 3.49 -6.27 10.79
C GLY A 174 3.41 -5.24 9.66
N ALA A 175 2.41 -4.36 9.71
CA ALA A 175 2.16 -3.35 8.71
C ALA A 175 3.25 -2.26 8.74
N VAL A 176 4.18 -2.32 7.81
CA VAL A 176 5.33 -1.40 7.71
C VAL A 176 4.87 0.05 7.57
N ASP A 177 3.87 0.28 6.73
CA ASP A 177 3.23 1.58 6.50
C ASP A 177 2.63 2.22 7.75
N ALA A 178 2.05 1.40 8.63
CA ALA A 178 1.55 1.89 9.92
C ALA A 178 2.69 2.27 10.88
N TRP A 179 3.81 1.58 10.85
CA TRP A 179 5.00 1.96 11.61
C TRP A 179 5.62 3.25 11.09
N MET A 180 5.68 3.43 9.76
CA MET A 180 6.14 4.68 9.15
C MET A 180 5.34 5.88 9.67
N GLY A 181 4.00 5.78 9.68
CA GLY A 181 3.15 6.84 10.20
C GLY A 181 3.41 7.18 11.67
N ARG A 182 3.65 6.18 12.52
CA ARG A 182 3.97 6.40 13.93
C ARG A 182 5.32 7.10 14.14
N ILE A 183 6.32 6.77 13.35
CA ILE A 183 7.62 7.41 13.42
C ILE A 183 7.51 8.88 13.00
N ILE A 184 6.79 9.17 11.93
CA ILE A 184 6.55 10.54 11.46
C ILE A 184 5.87 11.37 12.56
N GLN A 185 4.83 10.82 13.22
CA GLN A 185 4.17 11.49 14.35
C GLN A 185 5.11 11.68 15.55
N LYS A 186 5.88 10.64 15.91
CA LYS A 186 6.85 10.73 17.02
C LYS A 186 7.90 11.82 16.78
N ASN A 187 8.25 12.06 15.51
CA ASN A 187 9.19 13.10 15.11
C ASN A 187 8.53 14.49 14.98
N GLY A 188 7.28 14.66 15.46
CA GLY A 188 6.59 15.94 15.57
C GLY A 188 5.90 16.41 14.28
N TYR A 189 5.78 15.56 13.27
CA TYR A 189 5.14 15.93 12.00
C TYR A 189 3.68 15.47 11.93
N HIS A 190 2.89 16.22 11.18
CA HIS A 190 1.53 15.84 10.81
C HIS A 190 1.51 15.02 9.52
N MET A 191 0.41 14.30 9.35
CA MET A 191 0.15 13.56 8.12
C MET A 191 -1.24 13.88 7.59
N VAL A 192 -1.39 13.79 6.27
CA VAL A 192 -2.64 14.03 5.57
C VAL A 192 -2.94 12.90 4.58
N TYR A 193 -4.20 12.74 4.27
CA TYR A 193 -4.68 11.86 3.21
C TYR A 193 -5.12 12.71 2.02
N GLU A 194 -4.60 12.40 0.83
CA GLU A 194 -4.98 13.04 -0.43
C GLU A 194 -5.94 12.13 -1.21
N PRO A 195 -7.25 12.44 -1.22
CA PRO A 195 -8.25 11.58 -1.82
C PRO A 195 -8.22 11.54 -3.35
N ASN A 196 -7.50 12.46 -3.99
CA ASN A 196 -7.41 12.55 -5.45
C ASN A 196 -6.04 12.04 -5.98
N ALA A 197 -5.15 11.55 -5.12
CA ALA A 197 -3.91 10.89 -5.53
C ALA A 197 -4.17 9.40 -5.73
N ASP A 198 -4.80 9.05 -6.84
CA ASP A 198 -5.27 7.71 -7.13
C ASP A 198 -4.12 6.76 -7.52
N VAL A 199 -4.21 5.53 -7.01
CA VAL A 199 -3.34 4.42 -7.40
C VAL A 199 -4.18 3.17 -7.61
N LEU A 200 -4.10 2.58 -8.80
CA LEU A 200 -4.85 1.37 -9.15
C LEU A 200 -4.22 0.14 -8.53
N VAL A 201 -5.02 -0.61 -7.77
CA VAL A 201 -4.56 -1.79 -7.02
C VAL A 201 -5.38 -3.00 -7.43
N LYS A 202 -4.74 -4.05 -7.90
CA LYS A 202 -5.43 -5.32 -8.21
C LYS A 202 -5.98 -5.95 -6.94
N ALA A 203 -7.27 -6.21 -6.91
CA ALA A 203 -7.91 -6.92 -5.81
C ALA A 203 -7.84 -8.45 -6.02
N PRO A 204 -7.85 -9.25 -4.92
CA PRO A 204 -7.91 -10.70 -5.02
C PRO A 204 -9.18 -11.17 -5.75
N LEU A 205 -9.02 -12.08 -6.69
CA LEU A 205 -10.10 -12.57 -7.56
C LEU A 205 -10.77 -13.84 -7.03
N ASN A 206 -10.14 -14.56 -6.10
CA ASN A 206 -10.63 -15.83 -5.55
C ASN A 206 -10.61 -15.82 -4.01
N ALA A 207 -11.36 -16.76 -3.39
CA ALA A 207 -11.52 -16.82 -1.95
C ALA A 207 -10.21 -17.10 -1.20
N LYS A 208 -9.33 -17.95 -1.75
CA LYS A 208 -8.02 -18.28 -1.16
C LYS A 208 -7.17 -17.03 -0.98
N ASP A 209 -7.04 -16.23 -2.03
CA ASP A 209 -6.23 -15.02 -2.05
C ASP A 209 -6.88 -13.89 -1.26
N PHE A 210 -8.21 -13.75 -1.35
CA PHE A 210 -8.96 -12.79 -0.54
C PHE A 210 -8.75 -13.06 0.96
N VAL A 211 -8.90 -14.31 1.41
CA VAL A 211 -8.66 -14.70 2.80
C VAL A 211 -7.20 -14.47 3.19
N ALA A 212 -6.25 -14.84 2.34
CA ALA A 212 -4.83 -14.65 2.62
C ALA A 212 -4.48 -13.17 2.81
N GLN A 213 -4.94 -12.30 1.90
CA GLN A 213 -4.70 -10.85 1.98
C GLN A 213 -5.33 -10.24 3.22
N LYS A 214 -6.64 -10.49 3.46
CA LYS A 214 -7.36 -9.89 4.60
C LYS A 214 -6.85 -10.41 5.95
N ALA A 215 -6.54 -11.72 6.07
CA ALA A 215 -5.96 -12.29 7.28
C ALA A 215 -4.57 -11.71 7.59
N ARG A 216 -3.72 -11.53 6.55
CA ARG A 216 -2.40 -10.91 6.67
C ARG A 216 -2.49 -9.47 7.19
N VAL A 217 -3.34 -8.65 6.56
CA VAL A 217 -3.56 -7.25 6.97
C VAL A 217 -4.03 -7.20 8.42
N ARG A 218 -4.99 -8.05 8.78
CA ARG A 218 -5.54 -8.12 10.14
C ARG A 218 -4.49 -8.56 11.16
N ALA A 219 -3.71 -9.60 10.87
CA ALA A 219 -2.62 -10.03 11.74
C ALA A 219 -1.60 -8.91 11.96
N GLY A 220 -1.25 -8.16 10.90
CA GLY A 220 -0.37 -6.98 10.99
C GLY A 220 -0.89 -5.93 11.96
N TYR A 221 -2.19 -5.62 11.93
CA TYR A 221 -2.80 -4.67 12.88
C TYR A 221 -2.83 -5.15 14.31
N TYR A 222 -3.03 -6.45 14.57
CA TYR A 222 -2.97 -7.01 15.93
C TYR A 222 -1.58 -6.93 16.56
N LEU A 223 -0.54 -6.95 15.73
CA LEU A 223 0.84 -6.83 16.19
C LEU A 223 1.26 -5.37 16.49
N LEU A 224 0.44 -4.38 16.08
CA LEU A 224 0.68 -2.99 16.41
C LEU A 224 0.24 -2.68 17.85
N PRO A 225 1.02 -1.94 18.63
CA PRO A 225 0.57 -1.37 19.90
C PRO A 225 -0.69 -0.50 19.62
N ASN A 226 -1.80 -0.73 20.35
CA ASN A 226 -3.08 -0.02 20.17
C ASN A 226 -3.69 -0.11 18.75
N GLY A 227 -3.40 -1.18 18.01
CA GLY A 227 -4.06 -1.46 16.73
C GLY A 227 -5.56 -1.76 16.89
N PRO A 228 -6.38 -1.57 15.85
CA PRO A 228 -7.82 -1.85 15.91
C PRO A 228 -8.07 -3.35 16.14
N ARG A 229 -8.75 -3.68 17.24
CA ARG A 229 -8.95 -5.07 17.70
C ARG A 229 -10.36 -5.61 17.54
N THR A 230 -11.33 -4.80 17.04
CA THR A 230 -12.72 -5.20 16.97
C THR A 230 -13.35 -5.04 15.60
N VAL A 231 -14.16 -6.02 15.18
CA VAL A 231 -15.02 -5.97 13.99
C VAL A 231 -16.23 -5.07 14.21
N ARG A 232 -16.63 -4.84 15.46
CA ARG A 232 -17.91 -4.17 15.81
C ARG A 232 -18.09 -2.84 15.08
N LYS A 233 -17.05 -2.01 15.03
CA LYS A 233 -17.10 -0.72 14.31
C LYS A 233 -17.20 -0.88 12.80
N GLU A 234 -16.72 -2.00 12.26
CA GLU A 234 -16.78 -2.31 10.82
C GLU A 234 -18.17 -2.80 10.40
N LEU A 235 -18.97 -3.33 11.32
CA LEU A 235 -20.31 -3.83 11.05
C LEU A 235 -21.42 -2.78 11.23
N LEU A 236 -21.17 -1.75 12.03
CA LEU A 236 -22.19 -0.73 12.34
C LEU A 236 -22.71 0.05 11.12
N TRP A 237 -21.95 0.14 10.06
CA TRP A 237 -22.35 0.86 8.85
C TRP A 237 -22.82 -0.04 7.70
N LEU A 238 -22.76 -1.37 7.88
CA LEU A 238 -23.26 -2.34 6.91
C LEU A 238 -24.69 -2.06 6.42
N PRO A 239 -25.68 -1.75 7.28
CA PRO A 239 -27.03 -1.45 6.81
C PRO A 239 -27.07 -0.30 5.80
N ARG A 240 -26.31 0.79 6.06
CA ARG A 240 -26.25 1.96 5.16
C ARG A 240 -25.65 1.63 3.80
N GLU A 241 -24.68 0.73 3.75
CA GLU A 241 -24.06 0.32 2.50
C GLU A 241 -24.92 -0.66 1.71
N LEU A 242 -25.72 -1.51 2.37
CA LEU A 242 -26.64 -2.41 1.70
C LEU A 242 -27.63 -1.69 0.78
N PHE A 243 -28.13 -0.51 1.18
CA PHE A 243 -29.03 0.29 0.35
C PHE A 243 -28.39 0.80 -0.96
N LYS A 244 -27.07 0.83 -1.04
CA LYS A 244 -26.34 1.23 -2.25
C LYS A 244 -26.11 0.08 -3.23
N ILE A 245 -26.41 -1.16 -2.81
CA ILE A 245 -26.16 -2.39 -3.57
C ILE A 245 -27.47 -2.87 -4.17
N PRO A 246 -27.54 -3.11 -5.50
CA PRO A 246 -28.73 -3.68 -6.14
C PRO A 246 -29.14 -5.01 -5.49
N LEU A 247 -30.43 -5.25 -5.28
CA LEU A 247 -30.98 -6.42 -4.59
C LEU A 247 -30.48 -7.76 -5.18
N ASN A 248 -30.35 -7.84 -6.52
CA ASN A 248 -29.86 -9.02 -7.20
C ASN A 248 -28.40 -9.37 -6.89
N ARG A 249 -27.65 -8.46 -6.27
CA ARG A 249 -26.25 -8.69 -5.85
C ARG A 249 -26.10 -9.01 -4.35
N TRP A 250 -27.16 -8.94 -3.58
CA TRP A 250 -27.13 -9.23 -2.14
C TRP A 250 -26.62 -10.63 -1.82
N PRO A 251 -27.01 -11.72 -2.52
CA PRO A 251 -26.47 -13.04 -2.22
C PRO A 251 -24.94 -13.09 -2.29
N ARG A 252 -24.35 -12.50 -3.33
CA ARG A 252 -22.89 -12.41 -3.48
C ARG A 252 -22.25 -11.58 -2.36
N PHE A 253 -22.88 -10.47 -1.99
CA PHE A 253 -22.41 -9.61 -0.92
C PHE A 253 -22.37 -10.35 0.43
N PHE A 254 -23.41 -11.07 0.79
CA PHE A 254 -23.45 -11.84 2.02
C PHE A 254 -22.45 -13.00 2.02
N THR A 255 -22.32 -13.72 0.90
CA THR A 255 -21.32 -14.79 0.76
C THR A 255 -19.89 -14.22 0.93
N ALA A 256 -19.57 -13.11 0.29
CA ALA A 256 -18.28 -12.43 0.48
C ALA A 256 -18.08 -11.97 1.93
N GLY A 257 -19.14 -11.53 2.60
CA GLY A 257 -19.15 -11.15 4.02
C GLY A 257 -18.78 -12.32 4.94
N ILE A 258 -19.32 -13.50 4.70
CA ILE A 258 -18.96 -14.71 5.45
C ILE A 258 -17.46 -15.03 5.27
N VAL A 259 -16.97 -15.00 4.04
CA VAL A 259 -15.53 -15.21 3.73
C VAL A 259 -14.67 -14.14 4.42
N TYR A 260 -15.13 -12.88 4.47
CA TYR A 260 -14.45 -11.82 5.18
C TYR A 260 -14.39 -12.07 6.69
N LEU A 261 -15.48 -12.48 7.32
CA LEU A 261 -15.50 -12.84 8.76
C LEU A 261 -14.56 -14.00 9.06
N TYR A 262 -14.54 -15.03 8.20
CA TYR A 262 -13.56 -16.12 8.30
C TYR A 262 -12.12 -15.60 8.20
N SER A 263 -11.83 -14.70 7.24
CA SER A 263 -10.50 -14.11 7.09
C SER A 263 -10.07 -13.32 8.34
N TRP A 264 -11.04 -12.69 9.01
CA TRP A 264 -10.82 -11.94 10.23
C TRP A 264 -10.43 -12.87 11.40
N ALA A 265 -11.16 -13.96 11.59
CA ALA A 265 -10.86 -14.99 12.60
C ALA A 265 -9.49 -15.63 12.33
N LYS A 266 -9.17 -15.94 11.07
CA LYS A 266 -7.87 -16.46 10.66
C LYS A 266 -6.73 -15.48 10.96
N GLY A 267 -6.92 -14.19 10.72
CA GLY A 267 -5.92 -13.15 11.02
C GLY A 267 -5.63 -13.03 12.51
N TRP A 268 -6.68 -13.11 13.35
CA TRP A 268 -6.55 -13.17 14.80
C TRP A 268 -5.77 -14.41 15.27
N TYR A 269 -6.10 -15.59 14.73
CA TYR A 269 -5.38 -16.84 15.02
C TYR A 269 -3.89 -16.74 14.64
N LEU A 270 -3.58 -16.22 13.44
CA LEU A 270 -2.20 -16.05 12.98
C LEU A 270 -1.39 -15.10 13.88
N ALA A 271 -2.02 -14.03 14.35
CA ALA A 271 -1.38 -13.10 15.28
C ALA A 271 -1.08 -13.74 16.65
N LYS A 272 -2.03 -14.53 17.19
CA LYS A 272 -1.83 -15.26 18.47
C LYS A 272 -0.82 -16.39 18.37
N ALA A 273 -0.80 -17.11 17.24
CA ALA A 273 0.11 -18.25 17.03
C ALA A 273 1.59 -17.81 16.87
N ASN A 274 1.89 -16.52 16.96
CA ASN A 274 3.24 -15.93 16.87
C ASN A 274 4.07 -16.48 15.67
N LYS A 275 3.39 -16.87 14.59
CA LYS A 275 4.03 -17.39 13.39
C LYS A 275 4.89 -16.30 12.78
N SER A 276 6.09 -16.67 12.32
CA SER A 276 7.00 -15.71 11.69
C SER A 276 6.31 -15.04 10.50
N LEU A 277 6.53 -13.75 10.31
CA LEU A 277 5.94 -12.99 9.19
C LEU A 277 6.33 -13.54 7.82
N LYS A 278 7.52 -14.16 7.69
CA LYS A 278 7.91 -14.86 6.46
C LYS A 278 6.87 -15.95 6.07
N GLN A 279 6.25 -16.60 7.06
CA GLN A 279 5.20 -17.60 6.83
C GLN A 279 3.81 -16.99 6.55
N ILE A 280 3.54 -15.80 7.09
CA ILE A 280 2.26 -15.09 6.94
C ILE A 280 2.23 -14.27 5.65
N TRP A 281 3.39 -13.79 5.16
CA TRP A 281 3.52 -12.83 4.06
C TRP A 281 3.68 -13.49 2.69
N LYS A 282 2.76 -14.38 2.32
CA LYS A 282 2.63 -14.84 0.93
C LYS A 282 1.84 -13.81 0.14
N VAL A 283 2.42 -13.29 -0.95
CA VAL A 283 1.70 -12.42 -1.89
C VAL A 283 0.66 -13.28 -2.61
N PRO A 284 -0.61 -12.83 -2.72
CA PRO A 284 -1.63 -13.57 -3.45
C PRO A 284 -1.27 -13.69 -4.94
N GLU A 285 -1.35 -14.90 -5.49
CA GLU A 285 -0.98 -15.15 -6.90
C GLU A 285 -1.88 -14.40 -7.88
N SER A 286 -3.18 -14.27 -7.58
CA SER A 286 -4.15 -13.59 -8.45
C SER A 286 -3.94 -12.06 -8.52
N THR A 287 -3.11 -11.47 -7.67
CA THR A 287 -2.75 -10.04 -7.74
C THR A 287 -1.52 -9.79 -8.60
N LYS A 288 -0.78 -10.85 -8.98
CA LYS A 288 0.45 -10.78 -9.80
C LYS A 288 0.22 -11.00 -11.30
N SER A 289 -0.99 -11.34 -11.72
CA SER A 289 -1.32 -11.69 -13.11
C SER A 289 -1.72 -10.49 -13.95
#